data_0756f4126a7c143df6a226555c1c3433
#
_entry.id   0756f4126a7c143df6a226555c1c3433
#
_cell.length_a   1.000
_cell.length_b   1.000
_cell.length_c   1.000
_cell.angle_alpha   90.00
_cell.angle_beta   90.00
_cell.angle_gamma   90.00
#
_symmetry.space_group_name_H-M   'P 1'
#
loop_
_entity.id
_entity.type
_entity.pdbx_description
1 polymer ?
#
loop_
_entity_poly.entity_id
_entity_poly.type
_entity_poly.pdbx_seq_one_letter_code
_entity_poly.pdbx_strand_id
1 'polypeptide(L)'
;MKHLLLVLILLVASVKISYAQYAYPQEIKSRGGKIVVDGEKLAPQQAAELFTAFGGEQMGNKYLKNRKGYKTGTVLAVTGSSMIVVGTLTSMAGFVAAFTSEMDVVPDVLLGTGTLISLSGTVITLIGIPKAVVHKSRIRRIVKEYNSGISSKTAVTFTPASSGLGIAMNF
;
A
#
# COMPACT_ATOMS: atom_id res chain seq x y z
N MET A 1 19.96 44.11 -5.14
CA MET A 1 18.98 43.65 -4.13
C MET A 1 17.57 43.49 -4.68
N LYS A 2 17.00 44.42 -5.47
CA LYS A 2 15.65 44.34 -6.05
C LYS A 2 15.43 43.09 -6.93
N HIS A 3 16.41 42.71 -7.76
CA HIS A 3 16.33 41.55 -8.65
C HIS A 3 16.36 40.22 -7.89
N LEU A 4 17.09 40.15 -6.77
CA LEU A 4 17.16 38.96 -5.92
C LEU A 4 15.83 38.69 -5.23
N LEU A 5 15.14 39.73 -4.79
CA LEU A 5 13.83 39.67 -4.17
C LEU A 5 12.75 39.17 -5.17
N LEU A 6 12.83 39.63 -6.42
CA LEU A 6 11.93 39.26 -7.50
C LEU A 6 12.08 37.77 -7.89
N VAL A 7 13.33 37.29 -7.97
CA VAL A 7 13.62 35.86 -8.20
C VAL A 7 13.12 35.01 -7.05
N LEU A 8 13.26 35.45 -5.80
CA LEU A 8 12.77 34.71 -4.63
C LEU A 8 11.21 34.61 -4.63
N ILE A 9 10.53 35.71 -4.98
CA ILE A 9 9.05 35.73 -5.08
C ILE A 9 8.58 34.80 -6.20
N LEU A 10 9.25 34.79 -7.36
CA LEU A 10 8.95 33.90 -8.48
C LEU A 10 9.17 32.43 -8.10
N LEU A 11 10.21 32.13 -7.33
CA LEU A 11 10.54 30.78 -6.87
C LEU A 11 9.51 30.28 -5.85
N VAL A 12 9.06 31.13 -4.93
CA VAL A 12 7.98 30.81 -3.98
C VAL A 12 6.62 30.66 -4.68
N ALA A 13 6.35 31.48 -5.69
CA ALA A 13 5.13 31.37 -6.50
C ALA A 13 5.09 30.06 -7.31
N SER A 14 6.23 29.64 -7.91
CA SER A 14 6.30 28.39 -8.66
C SER A 14 6.10 27.14 -7.79
N VAL A 15 6.57 27.15 -6.54
CA VAL A 15 6.33 26.07 -5.57
C VAL A 15 4.83 25.96 -5.23
N LYS A 16 4.14 27.09 -5.06
CA LYS A 16 2.69 27.07 -4.77
C LYS A 16 1.83 26.61 -5.96
N ILE A 17 2.26 26.88 -7.18
CA ILE A 17 1.55 26.42 -8.40
C ILE A 17 1.65 24.91 -8.53
N SER A 18 2.76 24.27 -8.15
CA SER A 18 2.90 22.80 -8.13
C SER A 18 1.93 22.14 -7.15
N TYR A 19 1.59 22.78 -6.04
CA TYR A 19 0.56 22.25 -5.10
C TYR A 19 -0.89 22.47 -5.58
N ALA A 20 -1.14 23.48 -6.40
CA ALA A 20 -2.49 23.78 -6.91
C ALA A 20 -2.95 22.79 -8.00
N GLN A 21 -2.05 22.06 -8.64
CA GLN A 21 -2.38 21.06 -9.66
C GLN A 21 -3.11 19.82 -9.11
N TYR A 22 -3.11 19.60 -7.79
CA TYR A 22 -3.89 18.53 -7.13
C TYR A 22 -5.35 18.91 -6.80
N ALA A 23 -5.83 20.07 -7.26
CA ALA A 23 -7.14 20.60 -6.90
C ALA A 23 -8.33 19.94 -7.63
N TYR A 24 -8.10 19.07 -8.61
CA TYR A 24 -9.16 18.33 -9.26
C TYR A 24 -9.23 16.90 -8.73
N PRO A 25 -10.44 16.42 -8.34
CA PRO A 25 -10.62 15.05 -7.90
C PRO A 25 -10.36 14.11 -9.08
N GLN A 26 -9.18 13.51 -9.11
CA GLN A 26 -8.77 12.54 -10.12
C GLN A 26 -9.10 11.13 -9.66
N GLU A 27 -9.46 10.27 -10.63
CA GLU A 27 -9.64 8.87 -10.33
C GLU A 27 -8.32 8.24 -9.89
N ILE A 28 -8.33 7.61 -8.72
CA ILE A 28 -7.16 6.96 -8.15
C ILE A 28 -7.26 5.43 -8.27
N LYS A 29 -6.11 4.77 -8.36
CA LYS A 29 -6.02 3.30 -8.42
C LYS A 29 -5.19 2.78 -7.25
N SER A 30 -5.56 1.58 -6.76
CA SER A 30 -4.76 0.86 -5.77
C SER A 30 -3.96 -0.25 -6.43
N ARG A 31 -2.63 -0.15 -6.40
CA ARG A 31 -1.72 -1.19 -6.91
C ARG A 31 -0.77 -1.65 -5.81
N GLY A 32 -0.92 -2.92 -5.37
CA GLY A 32 -0.06 -3.47 -4.30
C GLY A 32 -0.15 -2.69 -2.98
N GLY A 33 -1.35 -2.20 -2.61
CA GLY A 33 -1.55 -1.39 -1.41
C GLY A 33 -0.95 0.03 -1.47
N LYS A 34 -0.39 0.46 -2.61
CA LYS A 34 0.03 1.83 -2.89
C LYS A 34 -1.07 2.53 -3.69
N ILE A 35 -1.19 3.82 -3.52
CA ILE A 35 -2.09 4.67 -4.30
C ILE A 35 -1.35 5.18 -5.52
N VAL A 36 -2.01 5.13 -6.66
CA VAL A 36 -1.49 5.59 -7.95
C VAL A 36 -2.46 6.63 -8.49
N VAL A 37 -1.94 7.80 -8.82
CA VAL A 37 -2.65 8.92 -9.48
C VAL A 37 -1.89 9.20 -10.76
N ASP A 38 -2.56 9.23 -11.90
CA ASP A 38 -1.96 9.49 -13.24
C ASP A 38 -0.72 8.63 -13.56
N GLY A 39 -0.68 7.41 -13.04
CA GLY A 39 0.47 6.51 -13.23
C GLY A 39 1.57 6.66 -12.19
N GLU A 40 1.59 7.72 -11.42
CA GLU A 40 2.56 7.96 -10.34
C GLU A 40 2.12 7.35 -9.01
N LYS A 41 3.08 6.80 -8.28
CA LYS A 41 2.86 6.20 -6.95
C LYS A 41 3.03 7.28 -5.88
N LEU A 42 1.95 7.59 -5.16
CA LEU A 42 2.02 8.52 -4.04
C LEU A 42 2.73 7.91 -2.83
N ALA A 43 3.46 8.77 -2.11
CA ALA A 43 3.96 8.43 -0.78
C ALA A 43 2.78 8.20 0.18
N PRO A 44 2.92 7.37 1.24
CA PRO A 44 1.82 7.06 2.14
C PRO A 44 1.19 8.28 2.81
N GLN A 45 1.98 9.29 3.16
CA GLN A 45 1.51 10.54 3.73
C GLN A 45 0.70 11.37 2.74
N GLN A 46 1.21 11.54 1.51
CA GLN A 46 0.52 12.26 0.43
C GLN A 46 -0.84 11.61 0.10
N ALA A 47 -0.87 10.27 0.05
CA ALA A 47 -2.13 9.55 -0.15
C ALA A 47 -3.09 9.73 1.04
N ALA A 48 -2.59 9.81 2.27
CA ALA A 48 -3.42 10.07 3.44
C ALA A 48 -3.98 11.50 3.44
N GLU A 49 -3.17 12.49 3.08
CA GLU A 49 -3.60 13.89 2.92
C GLU A 49 -4.69 14.02 1.86
N LEU A 50 -4.53 13.33 0.71
CA LEU A 50 -5.56 13.27 -0.33
C LEU A 50 -6.89 12.72 0.22
N PHE A 51 -6.85 11.62 0.97
CA PHE A 51 -8.03 11.04 1.59
C PHE A 51 -8.62 11.93 2.69
N THR A 52 -7.78 12.63 3.43
CA THR A 52 -8.21 13.58 4.47
C THR A 52 -8.92 14.79 3.85
N ALA A 53 -8.39 15.32 2.77
CA ALA A 53 -9.00 16.45 2.05
C ALA A 53 -10.38 16.10 1.47
N PHE A 54 -10.59 14.84 1.06
CA PHE A 54 -11.83 14.37 0.46
C PHE A 54 -12.87 13.90 1.48
N GLY A 55 -12.47 12.98 2.38
CA GLY A 55 -13.35 12.25 3.30
C GLY A 55 -13.08 12.53 4.79
N GLY A 56 -12.34 13.61 5.07
CA GLY A 56 -11.99 14.01 6.43
C GLY A 56 -10.90 13.14 7.04
N GLU A 57 -10.47 13.55 8.23
CA GLU A 57 -9.35 12.95 8.97
C GLU A 57 -9.50 11.44 9.21
N GLN A 58 -10.75 10.99 9.37
CA GLN A 58 -11.04 9.58 9.57
C GLN A 58 -10.64 8.71 8.37
N MET A 59 -10.83 9.20 7.14
CA MET A 59 -10.50 8.45 5.93
C MET A 59 -8.99 8.34 5.73
N GLY A 60 -8.25 9.42 5.95
CA GLY A 60 -6.79 9.44 5.94
C GLY A 60 -6.18 8.49 6.97
N ASN A 61 -6.67 8.56 8.22
CA ASN A 61 -6.23 7.68 9.31
C ASN A 61 -6.55 6.20 9.05
N LYS A 62 -7.75 5.89 8.51
CA LYS A 62 -8.11 4.53 8.07
C LYS A 62 -7.13 4.01 7.01
N TYR A 63 -6.75 4.85 6.04
CA TYR A 63 -5.79 4.47 5.03
C TYR A 63 -4.42 4.15 5.64
N LEU A 64 -3.84 5.04 6.46
CA LEU A 64 -2.54 4.83 7.10
C LEU A 64 -2.51 3.56 7.95
N LYS A 65 -3.54 3.33 8.77
CA LYS A 65 -3.69 2.11 9.58
C LYS A 65 -3.68 0.85 8.72
N ASN A 66 -4.46 0.84 7.63
CA ASN A 66 -4.52 -0.31 6.73
C ASN A 66 -3.22 -0.48 5.94
N ARG A 67 -2.58 0.61 5.56
CA ARG A 67 -1.27 0.58 4.89
C ARG A 67 -0.19 -0.03 5.79
N LYS A 68 -0.13 0.36 7.07
CA LYS A 68 0.77 -0.23 8.07
C LYS A 68 0.48 -1.72 8.26
N GLY A 69 -0.79 -2.10 8.40
CA GLY A 69 -1.20 -3.49 8.54
C GLY A 69 -0.84 -4.36 7.33
N TYR A 70 -1.03 -3.83 6.10
CA TYR A 70 -0.63 -4.49 4.86
C TYR A 70 0.90 -4.71 4.80
N LYS A 71 1.70 -3.67 5.09
CA LYS A 71 3.16 -3.77 5.12
C LYS A 71 3.62 -4.84 6.12
N THR A 72 3.10 -4.80 7.35
CA THR A 72 3.43 -5.79 8.38
C THR A 72 3.03 -7.21 7.96
N GLY A 73 1.82 -7.41 7.41
CA GLY A 73 1.39 -8.71 6.93
C GLY A 73 2.25 -9.24 5.80
N THR A 74 2.67 -8.39 4.86
CA THR A 74 3.56 -8.76 3.76
C THR A 74 4.95 -9.14 4.28
N VAL A 75 5.51 -8.37 5.22
CA VAL A 75 6.81 -8.70 5.83
C VAL A 75 6.74 -10.05 6.54
N LEU A 76 5.70 -10.29 7.36
CA LEU A 76 5.53 -11.58 8.04
C LEU A 76 5.40 -12.73 7.04
N ALA A 77 4.62 -12.57 5.98
CA ALA A 77 4.44 -13.61 4.97
C ALA A 77 5.77 -13.95 4.27
N VAL A 78 6.55 -12.93 3.88
CA VAL A 78 7.86 -13.13 3.22
C VAL A 78 8.86 -13.78 4.19
N THR A 79 8.96 -13.26 5.42
CA THR A 79 9.87 -13.83 6.44
C THR A 79 9.51 -15.28 6.76
N GLY A 80 8.22 -15.58 6.99
CA GLY A 80 7.78 -16.93 7.27
C GLY A 80 8.05 -17.90 6.11
N SER A 81 7.78 -17.46 4.88
CA SER A 81 8.08 -18.27 3.69
C SER A 81 9.58 -18.54 3.53
N SER A 82 10.43 -17.56 3.80
CA SER A 82 11.88 -17.73 3.77
C SER A 82 12.37 -18.74 4.83
N MET A 83 11.79 -18.69 6.04
CA MET A 83 12.09 -19.64 7.11
C MET A 83 11.68 -21.07 6.73
N ILE A 84 10.52 -21.26 6.07
CA ILE A 84 10.11 -22.58 5.57
C ILE A 84 11.16 -23.13 4.61
N VAL A 85 11.59 -22.33 3.64
CA VAL A 85 12.60 -22.77 2.66
C VAL A 85 13.92 -23.14 3.34
N VAL A 86 14.45 -22.27 4.20
CA VAL A 86 15.69 -22.51 4.93
C VAL A 86 15.57 -23.75 5.82
N GLY A 87 14.49 -23.87 6.60
CA GLY A 87 14.25 -25.01 7.49
C GLY A 87 14.15 -26.34 6.72
N THR A 88 13.47 -26.33 5.57
CA THR A 88 13.36 -27.51 4.70
C THR A 88 14.71 -27.92 4.15
N LEU A 89 15.52 -26.97 3.65
CA LEU A 89 16.87 -27.27 3.16
C LEU A 89 17.77 -27.80 4.26
N THR A 90 17.69 -27.23 5.47
CA THR A 90 18.45 -27.72 6.63
C THR A 90 18.04 -29.14 7.00
N SER A 91 16.76 -29.46 7.03
CA SER A 91 16.26 -30.81 7.28
C SER A 91 16.70 -31.80 6.20
N MET A 92 16.68 -31.39 4.92
CA MET A 92 17.21 -32.25 3.82
C MET A 92 18.70 -32.51 3.97
N ALA A 93 19.49 -31.52 4.35
CA ALA A 93 20.92 -31.71 4.61
C ALA A 93 21.16 -32.70 5.77
N GLY A 94 20.36 -32.59 6.85
CA GLY A 94 20.40 -33.56 7.95
C GLY A 94 20.04 -34.97 7.51
N PHE A 95 19.00 -35.08 6.66
CA PHE A 95 18.60 -36.37 6.10
C PHE A 95 19.72 -37.00 5.26
N VAL A 96 20.37 -36.24 4.36
CA VAL A 96 21.49 -36.72 3.56
C VAL A 96 22.67 -37.11 4.46
N ALA A 97 23.00 -36.30 5.48
CA ALA A 97 24.07 -36.58 6.42
C ALA A 97 23.85 -37.89 7.19
N ALA A 98 22.61 -38.25 7.48
CA ALA A 98 22.29 -39.51 8.15
C ALA A 98 22.71 -40.76 7.35
N PHE A 99 22.81 -40.65 6.02
CA PHE A 99 23.29 -41.76 5.17
C PHE A 99 24.78 -41.72 4.85
N THR A 100 25.46 -40.60 5.12
CA THR A 100 26.84 -40.38 4.68
C THR A 100 27.83 -40.18 5.83
N SER A 101 27.33 -39.90 7.04
CA SER A 101 28.16 -39.60 8.21
C SER A 101 28.22 -40.78 9.17
N GLU A 102 29.42 -41.08 9.68
CA GLU A 102 29.64 -42.03 10.78
C GLU A 102 29.27 -41.43 12.17
N MET A 103 28.87 -40.14 12.21
CA MET A 103 28.51 -39.42 13.42
C MET A 103 26.96 -39.31 13.54
N ASP A 104 26.37 -39.95 14.51
CA ASP A 104 24.92 -40.00 14.74
C ASP A 104 24.32 -38.63 15.19
N VAL A 105 25.12 -37.78 15.86
CA VAL A 105 24.62 -36.55 16.49
C VAL A 105 24.36 -35.41 15.49
N VAL A 106 25.18 -35.29 14.44
CA VAL A 106 25.07 -34.19 13.47
C VAL A 106 23.78 -34.26 12.63
N PRO A 107 23.37 -35.40 12.10
CA PRO A 107 22.11 -35.55 11.38
C PRO A 107 20.90 -35.20 12.24
N ASP A 108 20.81 -35.65 13.48
CA ASP A 108 19.70 -35.42 14.38
C ASP A 108 19.52 -33.92 14.72
N VAL A 109 20.63 -33.22 14.96
CA VAL A 109 20.63 -31.78 15.21
C VAL A 109 20.12 -31.01 13.98
N LEU A 110 20.59 -31.37 12.78
CA LEU A 110 20.16 -30.70 11.53
C LEU A 110 18.68 -30.97 11.22
N LEU A 111 18.22 -32.20 11.38
CA LEU A 111 16.81 -32.57 11.20
C LEU A 111 15.90 -31.84 12.21
N GLY A 112 16.28 -31.85 13.48
CA GLY A 112 15.51 -31.19 14.53
C GLY A 112 15.43 -29.67 14.36
N THR A 113 16.57 -29.01 14.14
CA THR A 113 16.62 -27.56 13.95
C THR A 113 15.92 -27.13 12.66
N GLY A 114 16.14 -27.84 11.56
CA GLY A 114 15.47 -27.55 10.29
C GLY A 114 13.94 -27.66 10.39
N THR A 115 13.45 -28.68 11.07
CA THR A 115 12.02 -28.89 11.31
C THR A 115 11.43 -27.78 12.18
N LEU A 116 12.10 -27.38 13.26
CA LEU A 116 11.65 -26.30 14.13
C LEU A 116 11.58 -24.95 13.38
N ILE A 117 12.59 -24.63 12.57
CA ILE A 117 12.61 -23.41 11.75
C ILE A 117 11.47 -23.43 10.73
N SER A 118 11.23 -24.56 10.06
CA SER A 118 10.15 -24.71 9.07
C SER A 118 8.77 -24.56 9.71
N LEU A 119 8.52 -25.18 10.85
CA LEU A 119 7.26 -25.06 11.60
C LEU A 119 7.02 -23.61 12.05
N SER A 120 8.04 -22.95 12.60
CA SER A 120 7.96 -21.54 12.99
C SER A 120 7.62 -20.63 11.80
N GLY A 121 8.27 -20.86 10.66
CA GLY A 121 7.99 -20.17 9.41
C GLY A 121 6.55 -20.36 8.92
N THR A 122 6.01 -21.58 9.08
CA THR A 122 4.62 -21.89 8.72
C THR A 122 3.63 -21.08 9.56
N VAL A 123 3.80 -21.02 10.88
CA VAL A 123 2.94 -20.24 11.79
C VAL A 123 3.00 -18.76 11.42
N ILE A 124 4.19 -18.20 11.19
CA ILE A 124 4.35 -16.80 10.81
C ILE A 124 3.65 -16.50 9.46
N THR A 125 3.77 -17.40 8.50
CA THR A 125 3.14 -17.27 7.18
C THR A 125 1.61 -17.30 7.28
N LEU A 126 1.06 -18.23 8.07
CA LEU A 126 -0.38 -18.35 8.31
C LEU A 126 -0.99 -17.10 8.95
N ILE A 127 -0.24 -16.33 9.73
CA ILE A 127 -0.68 -15.06 10.29
C ILE A 127 -0.46 -13.92 9.28
N GLY A 128 0.66 -13.93 8.56
CA GLY A 128 1.06 -12.86 7.65
C GLY A 128 0.15 -12.72 6.43
N ILE A 129 -0.19 -13.83 5.77
CA ILE A 129 -0.99 -13.82 4.54
C ILE A 129 -2.40 -13.26 4.78
N PRO A 130 -3.22 -13.77 5.73
CA PRO A 130 -4.55 -13.23 5.96
C PRO A 130 -4.51 -11.74 6.34
N LYS A 131 -3.54 -11.34 7.18
CA LYS A 131 -3.36 -9.94 7.56
C LYS A 131 -3.10 -9.06 6.35
N ALA A 132 -2.20 -9.45 5.44
CA ALA A 132 -1.93 -8.72 4.22
C ALA A 132 -3.17 -8.62 3.33
N VAL A 133 -3.88 -9.71 3.11
CA VAL A 133 -5.07 -9.77 2.24
C VAL A 133 -6.19 -8.89 2.77
N VAL A 134 -6.51 -8.97 4.06
CA VAL A 134 -7.57 -8.17 4.69
C VAL A 134 -7.26 -6.67 4.58
N HIS A 135 -6.05 -6.26 4.90
CA HIS A 135 -5.68 -4.85 4.82
C HIS A 135 -5.62 -4.34 3.37
N LYS A 136 -5.17 -5.15 2.42
CA LYS A 136 -5.20 -4.83 0.98
C LYS A 136 -6.65 -4.62 0.49
N SER A 137 -7.57 -5.49 0.90
CA SER A 137 -8.99 -5.36 0.56
C SER A 137 -9.59 -4.07 1.13
N ARG A 138 -9.27 -3.73 2.38
CA ARG A 138 -9.72 -2.48 3.01
C ARG A 138 -9.19 -1.23 2.30
N ILE A 139 -7.92 -1.23 1.87
CA ILE A 139 -7.37 -0.13 1.05
C ILE A 139 -8.14 0.01 -0.26
N ARG A 140 -8.44 -1.09 -0.95
CA ARG A 140 -9.26 -1.07 -2.17
C ARG A 140 -10.66 -0.51 -1.94
N ARG A 141 -11.27 -0.80 -0.79
CA ARG A 141 -12.57 -0.24 -0.41
C ARG A 141 -12.50 1.27 -0.22
N ILE A 142 -11.48 1.79 0.46
CA ILE A 142 -11.24 3.23 0.63
C ILE A 142 -11.09 3.92 -0.73
N VAL A 143 -10.32 3.33 -1.65
CA VAL A 143 -10.17 3.85 -3.02
C VAL A 143 -11.50 3.86 -3.78
N LYS A 144 -12.31 2.80 -3.66
CA LYS A 144 -13.62 2.74 -4.29
C LYS A 144 -14.57 3.80 -3.72
N GLU A 145 -14.57 4.00 -2.40
CA GLU A 145 -15.36 5.03 -1.71
C GLU A 145 -14.96 6.44 -2.17
N TYR A 146 -13.66 6.70 -2.27
CA TYR A 146 -13.14 7.95 -2.81
C TYR A 146 -13.61 8.18 -4.25
N ASN A 147 -13.39 7.22 -5.16
CA ASN A 147 -13.76 7.37 -6.57
C ASN A 147 -15.29 7.50 -6.77
N SER A 148 -16.11 6.78 -5.99
CA SER A 148 -17.56 6.91 -6.05
C SER A 148 -18.05 8.28 -5.60
N GLY A 149 -17.42 8.84 -4.57
CA GLY A 149 -17.73 10.18 -4.11
C GLY A 149 -17.33 11.28 -5.09
N ILE A 150 -16.25 11.09 -5.86
CA ILE A 150 -15.89 11.99 -6.96
C ILE A 150 -16.95 11.93 -8.06
N SER A 151 -17.30 10.72 -8.49
CA SER A 151 -18.27 10.50 -9.56
C SER A 151 -19.65 11.14 -9.23
N SER A 152 -20.05 11.11 -7.95
CA SER A 152 -21.30 11.74 -7.52
C SER A 152 -21.23 13.27 -7.43
N LYS A 153 -20.04 13.84 -7.18
CA LYS A 153 -19.86 15.30 -7.09
C LYS A 153 -19.59 15.96 -8.45
N THR A 154 -19.22 15.20 -9.47
CA THR A 154 -18.82 15.73 -10.78
C THR A 154 -19.90 15.63 -11.85
N ALA A 155 -21.12 15.27 -11.50
CA ALA A 155 -22.25 15.30 -12.44
C ALA A 155 -22.73 16.75 -12.68
N VAL A 156 -21.86 17.56 -13.28
CA VAL A 156 -22.28 18.82 -13.92
C VAL A 156 -22.85 18.43 -15.28
N THR A 157 -24.17 18.34 -15.36
CA THR A 157 -24.85 18.05 -16.62
C THR A 157 -25.13 19.39 -17.34
N PHE A 158 -24.48 19.58 -18.47
CA PHE A 158 -24.84 20.63 -19.39
C PHE A 158 -26.13 20.21 -20.12
N THR A 159 -27.26 20.76 -19.70
CA THR A 159 -28.54 20.59 -20.42
C THR A 159 -28.74 21.77 -21.37
N PRO A 160 -28.91 21.52 -22.68
CA PRO A 160 -29.34 22.58 -23.58
C PRO A 160 -30.77 22.97 -23.22
N ALA A 161 -30.92 24.15 -22.67
CA ALA A 161 -32.25 24.78 -22.46
C ALA A 161 -32.61 25.55 -23.73
N SER A 162 -33.89 25.62 -24.05
CA SER A 162 -34.44 26.30 -25.24
C SER A 162 -34.15 27.82 -25.31
N SER A 163 -33.51 28.37 -24.31
CA SER A 163 -33.15 29.80 -24.22
C SER A 163 -31.67 30.04 -23.81
N GLY A 164 -30.79 29.04 -23.85
CA GLY A 164 -29.39 29.19 -23.50
C GLY A 164 -28.81 27.97 -22.81
N LEU A 165 -27.50 28.00 -22.52
CA LEU A 165 -26.80 26.98 -21.75
C LEU A 165 -27.16 27.08 -20.27
N GLY A 166 -27.88 26.11 -19.74
CA GLY A 166 -28.16 25.96 -18.31
C GLY A 166 -27.15 25.03 -17.64
N ILE A 167 -26.65 25.40 -16.47
CA ILE A 167 -25.82 24.55 -15.62
C ILE A 167 -26.71 23.96 -14.54
N ALA A 168 -26.99 22.67 -14.58
CA ALA A 168 -27.64 21.96 -13.49
C ALA A 168 -26.57 21.30 -12.60
N MET A 169 -26.48 21.73 -11.34
CA MET A 169 -25.71 21.05 -10.30
C MET A 169 -26.65 20.10 -9.56
N ASN A 170 -26.46 18.81 -9.69
CA ASN A 170 -27.07 17.82 -8.79
C ASN A 170 -26.17 17.67 -7.56
N PHE A 171 -26.72 18.01 -6.39
CA PHE A 171 -26.10 17.82 -5.08
C PHE A 171 -26.44 16.44 -4.52
#